data_5941d6a8417a389ca5c9fc961e67a55c
#
_entry.id   5941d6a8417a389ca5c9fc961e67a55c
#
_cell.length_a   1.000
_cell.length_b   1.000
_cell.length_c   1.000
_cell.angle_alpha   90.00
_cell.angle_beta   90.00
_cell.angle_gamma   90.00
#
_symmetry.space_group_name_H-M   'P 1'
#
loop_
_entity.id
_entity.type
_entity.pdbx_description
1 polymer ?
#
loop_
_entity_poly.entity_id
_entity_poly.type
_entity_poly.pdbx_seq_one_letter_code
_entity_poly.pdbx_strand_id
1 'polypeptide(L)'
;MFSPILYLIKYFNKVLKYIVLYSFISFLFPATAGSYEDFFKAIRNDEVKVVSNLLARGFDPNTVSLNAEPAILLCLIHDSLKTFELIAKHPKTQLNVRNTHSETALMLVSLRGHTQLAKLLVSRQADINHPGWTPLHYAATGGHVEIIQLLLDESAYIDAESPNGSTPLMMAARYGNAKSVQLLLNEGADFEVKNQLGLTALDFAKEGKRPDAIKLLETA
;
A
#
# COMPACT_ATOMS: atom_id res chain seq x y z
N MET A 1 -12.64 -17.78 64.57
CA MET A 1 -12.89 -18.98 63.77
C MET A 1 -13.75 -18.60 62.56
N PHE A 2 -13.16 -18.24 61.42
CA PHE A 2 -13.90 -17.82 60.25
C PHE A 2 -14.51 -19.05 59.59
N SER A 3 -15.83 -19.03 59.36
CA SER A 3 -16.58 -20.14 58.77
C SER A 3 -16.09 -20.43 57.34
N PRO A 4 -15.70 -21.71 57.05
CA PRO A 4 -15.29 -22.13 55.69
C PRO A 4 -16.35 -21.84 54.61
N ILE A 5 -17.60 -21.73 55.03
CA ILE A 5 -18.74 -21.41 54.17
C ILE A 5 -18.65 -19.98 53.60
N LEU A 6 -18.19 -19.00 54.40
CA LEU A 6 -18.02 -17.61 53.90
C LEU A 6 -16.91 -17.50 52.88
N TYR A 7 -15.87 -18.30 52.97
CA TYR A 7 -14.78 -18.36 51.99
C TYR A 7 -15.24 -18.99 50.66
N LEU A 8 -16.02 -20.07 50.78
CA LEU A 8 -16.64 -20.72 49.60
C LEU A 8 -17.61 -19.78 48.87
N ILE A 9 -18.44 -19.02 49.58
CA ILE A 9 -19.37 -18.05 49.00
C ILE A 9 -18.62 -16.91 48.29
N LYS A 10 -17.56 -16.37 48.89
CA LYS A 10 -16.72 -15.35 48.25
C LYS A 10 -16.00 -15.88 46.99
N TYR A 11 -15.52 -17.11 47.04
CA TYR A 11 -14.86 -17.76 45.91
C TYR A 11 -15.86 -18.05 44.80
N PHE A 12 -17.06 -18.53 45.11
CA PHE A 12 -18.14 -18.79 44.16
C PHE A 12 -18.64 -17.52 43.49
N ASN A 13 -18.81 -16.44 44.23
CA ASN A 13 -19.19 -15.13 43.67
C ASN A 13 -18.11 -14.53 42.76
N LYS A 14 -16.85 -14.76 43.09
CA LYS A 14 -15.71 -14.36 42.27
C LYS A 14 -15.67 -15.14 40.95
N VAL A 15 -15.82 -16.47 41.02
CA VAL A 15 -15.87 -17.35 39.82
C VAL A 15 -17.09 -17.07 38.98
N LEU A 16 -18.27 -16.85 39.59
CA LEU A 16 -19.51 -16.49 38.91
C LEU A 16 -19.38 -15.14 38.17
N LYS A 17 -18.70 -14.17 38.78
CA LYS A 17 -18.41 -12.86 38.15
C LYS A 17 -17.51 -13.01 36.91
N TYR A 18 -16.53 -13.91 36.96
CA TYR A 18 -15.69 -14.19 35.79
C TYR A 18 -16.43 -15.02 34.72
N ILE A 19 -17.30 -15.95 35.11
CA ILE A 19 -18.15 -16.70 34.16
C ILE A 19 -19.14 -15.76 33.46
N VAL A 20 -19.79 -14.85 34.21
CA VAL A 20 -20.69 -13.87 33.64
C VAL A 20 -19.94 -12.86 32.77
N LEU A 21 -18.75 -12.42 33.17
CA LEU A 21 -17.90 -11.55 32.39
C LEU A 21 -17.42 -12.26 31.11
N TYR A 22 -17.02 -13.54 31.21
CA TYR A 22 -16.59 -14.35 30.06
C TYR A 22 -17.75 -14.68 29.12
N SER A 23 -18.96 -14.97 29.65
CA SER A 23 -20.14 -15.16 28.83
C SER A 23 -20.63 -13.86 28.21
N PHE A 24 -20.46 -12.72 28.86
CA PHE A 24 -20.77 -11.40 28.30
C PHE A 24 -19.77 -10.99 27.21
N ILE A 25 -18.48 -11.30 27.42
CA ILE A 25 -17.42 -11.11 26.43
C ILE A 25 -17.62 -12.06 25.25
N SER A 26 -17.97 -13.33 25.49
CA SER A 26 -18.27 -14.29 24.40
C SER A 26 -19.60 -14.04 23.69
N PHE A 27 -20.56 -13.36 24.34
CA PHE A 27 -21.80 -12.89 23.69
C PHE A 27 -21.55 -11.61 22.85
N LEU A 28 -20.57 -10.81 23.23
CA LEU A 28 -20.16 -9.63 22.45
C LEU A 28 -19.19 -9.97 21.30
N PHE A 29 -18.50 -11.11 21.32
CA PHE A 29 -17.43 -11.47 20.39
C PHE A 29 -17.56 -12.79 19.60
N PRO A 30 -18.71 -13.49 19.48
CA PRO A 30 -18.80 -14.63 18.57
C PRO A 30 -18.81 -14.22 17.09
N ALA A 31 -18.99 -12.91 16.82
CA ALA A 31 -19.04 -12.37 15.47
C ALA A 31 -17.67 -12.04 14.87
N THR A 32 -16.59 -11.98 15.69
CA THR A 32 -15.31 -11.44 15.21
C THR A 32 -14.38 -12.47 14.58
N ALA A 33 -14.30 -13.70 15.10
CA ALA A 33 -13.40 -14.71 14.56
C ALA A 33 -13.86 -15.18 13.16
N GLY A 34 -15.13 -15.54 12.99
CA GLY A 34 -15.70 -15.87 11.69
C GLY A 34 -15.63 -14.69 10.70
N SER A 35 -15.92 -13.48 11.20
CA SER A 35 -15.84 -12.25 10.37
C SER A 35 -14.42 -11.94 9.90
N TYR A 36 -13.39 -12.24 10.69
CA TYR A 36 -12.00 -12.04 10.32
C TYR A 36 -11.59 -12.98 9.16
N GLU A 37 -11.86 -14.26 9.29
CA GLU A 37 -11.56 -15.24 8.23
C GLU A 37 -12.38 -14.98 6.97
N ASP A 38 -13.66 -14.66 7.11
CA ASP A 38 -14.55 -14.30 6.01
C ASP A 38 -14.07 -13.06 5.27
N PHE A 39 -13.59 -12.05 6.00
CA PHE A 39 -13.07 -10.81 5.42
C PHE A 39 -11.86 -11.08 4.52
N PHE A 40 -10.86 -11.80 5.02
CA PHE A 40 -9.66 -12.10 4.24
C PHE A 40 -9.89 -13.14 3.13
N LYS A 41 -10.82 -14.08 3.33
CA LYS A 41 -11.27 -14.99 2.27
C LYS A 41 -11.96 -14.20 1.15
N ALA A 42 -12.85 -13.29 1.50
CA ALA A 42 -13.57 -12.45 0.54
C ALA A 42 -12.61 -11.52 -0.23
N ILE A 43 -11.56 -10.98 0.43
CA ILE A 43 -10.50 -10.23 -0.24
C ILE A 43 -9.81 -11.12 -1.28
N ARG A 44 -9.36 -12.33 -0.91
CA ARG A 44 -8.66 -13.22 -1.84
C ARG A 44 -9.48 -13.60 -3.08
N ASN A 45 -10.80 -13.62 -2.95
CA ASN A 45 -11.72 -14.03 -4.01
C ASN A 45 -12.37 -12.84 -4.75
N ASP A 46 -12.00 -11.59 -4.43
CA ASP A 46 -12.65 -10.36 -4.91
C ASP A 46 -14.18 -10.32 -4.68
N GLU A 47 -14.63 -10.85 -3.53
CA GLU A 47 -16.05 -10.94 -3.15
C GLU A 47 -16.54 -9.61 -2.55
N VAL A 48 -16.69 -8.58 -3.39
CA VAL A 48 -17.03 -7.19 -3.00
C VAL A 48 -18.26 -7.11 -2.09
N LYS A 49 -19.31 -7.91 -2.35
CA LYS A 49 -20.53 -7.89 -1.55
C LYS A 49 -20.31 -8.35 -0.11
N VAL A 50 -19.47 -9.36 0.10
CA VAL A 50 -19.15 -9.88 1.44
C VAL A 50 -18.37 -8.83 2.21
N VAL A 51 -17.32 -8.25 1.60
CA VAL A 51 -16.51 -7.18 2.21
C VAL A 51 -17.38 -5.96 2.51
N SER A 52 -18.25 -5.52 1.59
CA SER A 52 -19.14 -4.40 1.80
C SER A 52 -20.07 -4.61 3.01
N ASN A 53 -20.67 -5.81 3.13
CA ASN A 53 -21.53 -6.15 4.26
C ASN A 53 -20.77 -6.17 5.59
N LEU A 54 -19.53 -6.65 5.62
CA LEU A 54 -18.71 -6.66 6.82
C LEU A 54 -18.34 -5.23 7.25
N LEU A 55 -17.93 -4.39 6.30
CA LEU A 55 -17.63 -2.97 6.57
C LEU A 55 -18.88 -2.21 7.05
N ALA A 56 -20.05 -2.44 6.45
CA ALA A 56 -21.32 -1.84 6.87
C ALA A 56 -21.71 -2.25 8.30
N ARG A 57 -21.32 -3.44 8.76
CA ARG A 57 -21.51 -3.94 10.13
C ARG A 57 -20.44 -3.44 11.10
N GLY A 58 -19.53 -2.57 10.65
CA GLY A 58 -18.48 -1.95 11.48
C GLY A 58 -17.16 -2.73 11.55
N PHE A 59 -16.93 -3.71 10.66
CA PHE A 59 -15.61 -4.34 10.56
C PHE A 59 -14.57 -3.29 10.14
N ASP A 60 -13.39 -3.32 10.76
CA ASP A 60 -12.35 -2.32 10.50
C ASP A 60 -11.64 -2.58 9.16
N PRO A 61 -11.69 -1.63 8.18
CA PRO A 61 -10.99 -1.76 6.92
C PRO A 61 -9.46 -1.81 7.05
N ASN A 62 -8.91 -1.39 8.20
CA ASN A 62 -7.47 -1.37 8.48
C ASN A 62 -6.96 -2.66 9.11
N THR A 63 -7.81 -3.68 9.22
CA THR A 63 -7.43 -4.98 9.75
C THR A 63 -6.25 -5.56 8.95
N VAL A 64 -5.29 -6.14 9.67
CA VAL A 64 -4.13 -6.84 9.08
C VAL A 64 -4.34 -8.34 9.08
N SER A 65 -3.76 -9.02 8.09
CA SER A 65 -3.79 -10.49 8.01
C SER A 65 -2.87 -11.13 9.06
N LEU A 66 -2.93 -12.46 9.21
CA LEU A 66 -2.04 -13.22 10.09
C LEU A 66 -0.54 -13.02 9.77
N ASN A 67 -0.24 -12.67 8.51
CA ASN A 67 1.12 -12.36 8.06
C ASN A 67 1.44 -10.86 8.20
N ALA A 68 0.68 -10.12 9.01
CA ALA A 68 0.81 -8.68 9.21
C ALA A 68 0.65 -7.83 7.92
N GLU A 69 0.00 -8.38 6.88
CA GLU A 69 -0.27 -7.63 5.65
C GLU A 69 -1.56 -6.83 5.80
N PRO A 70 -1.54 -5.50 5.57
CA PRO A 70 -2.74 -4.66 5.59
C PRO A 70 -3.76 -5.09 4.53
N ALA A 71 -5.06 -5.08 4.88
CA ALA A 71 -6.13 -5.54 4.01
C ALA A 71 -6.11 -4.88 2.62
N ILE A 72 -5.87 -3.56 2.56
CA ILE A 72 -5.81 -2.81 1.30
C ILE A 72 -4.65 -3.30 0.41
N LEU A 73 -3.49 -3.64 0.97
CA LEU A 73 -2.34 -4.15 0.22
C LEU A 73 -2.53 -5.61 -0.18
N LEU A 74 -3.20 -6.39 0.68
CA LEU A 74 -3.55 -7.77 0.36
C LEU A 74 -4.45 -7.87 -0.88
N CYS A 75 -5.36 -6.91 -1.09
CA CYS A 75 -6.15 -6.83 -2.33
C CYS A 75 -5.26 -6.78 -3.58
N LEU A 76 -4.17 -6.03 -3.53
CA LEU A 76 -3.23 -5.95 -4.66
C LEU A 76 -2.42 -7.23 -4.84
N ILE A 77 -2.06 -7.91 -3.75
CA ILE A 77 -1.35 -9.21 -3.82
C ILE A 77 -2.21 -10.26 -4.55
N HIS A 78 -3.52 -10.23 -4.33
CA HIS A 78 -4.46 -11.19 -4.92
C HIS A 78 -5.16 -10.69 -6.19
N ASP A 79 -4.79 -9.51 -6.70
CA ASP A 79 -5.42 -8.86 -7.87
C ASP A 79 -6.94 -8.61 -7.68
N SER A 80 -7.36 -8.39 -6.44
CA SER A 80 -8.75 -8.15 -6.03
C SER A 80 -9.10 -6.68 -6.15
N LEU A 81 -9.10 -6.17 -7.40
CA LEU A 81 -9.12 -4.74 -7.68
C LEU A 81 -10.45 -4.06 -7.32
N LYS A 82 -11.57 -4.78 -7.42
CA LYS A 82 -12.90 -4.24 -7.05
C LYS A 82 -13.01 -4.11 -5.53
N THR A 83 -12.50 -5.09 -4.79
CA THR A 83 -12.45 -5.05 -3.33
C THR A 83 -11.45 -3.98 -2.85
N PHE A 84 -10.31 -3.83 -3.54
CA PHE A 84 -9.39 -2.73 -3.30
C PHE A 84 -10.10 -1.37 -3.40
N GLU A 85 -10.82 -1.13 -4.50
CA GLU A 85 -11.54 0.11 -4.73
C GLU A 85 -12.58 0.38 -3.63
N LEU A 86 -13.33 -0.66 -3.22
CA LEU A 86 -14.29 -0.56 -2.11
C LEU A 86 -13.60 -0.16 -0.80
N ILE A 87 -12.50 -0.85 -0.42
CA ILE A 87 -11.74 -0.56 0.79
C ILE A 87 -11.09 0.83 0.68
N ALA A 88 -10.49 1.16 -0.46
CA ALA A 88 -9.87 2.46 -0.68
C ALA A 88 -10.86 3.62 -0.58
N LYS A 89 -12.13 3.43 -0.94
CA LYS A 89 -13.20 4.44 -0.81
C LYS A 89 -13.73 4.57 0.61
N HIS A 90 -13.51 3.61 1.49
CA HIS A 90 -14.06 3.64 2.84
C HIS A 90 -13.41 4.77 3.67
N PRO A 91 -14.20 5.64 4.35
CA PRO A 91 -13.69 6.86 4.98
C PRO A 91 -12.66 6.62 6.09
N LYS A 92 -12.72 5.46 6.75
CA LYS A 92 -11.78 5.09 7.83
C LYS A 92 -10.50 4.42 7.33
N THR A 93 -10.38 4.14 6.03
CA THR A 93 -9.19 3.46 5.51
C THR A 93 -7.96 4.36 5.58
N GLN A 94 -6.91 3.83 6.19
CA GLN A 94 -5.58 4.41 6.23
C GLN A 94 -4.84 4.04 4.94
N LEU A 95 -4.67 5.01 4.04
CA LEU A 95 -4.11 4.77 2.70
C LEU A 95 -2.58 4.64 2.69
N ASN A 96 -1.92 5.19 3.73
CA ASN A 96 -0.46 5.28 3.81
C ASN A 96 0.17 4.15 4.65
N VAL A 97 -0.62 3.11 4.96
CA VAL A 97 -0.08 1.89 5.60
C VAL A 97 0.94 1.23 4.68
N ARG A 98 1.94 0.59 5.29
CA ARG A 98 3.06 -0.03 4.58
C ARG A 98 3.09 -1.53 4.85
N ASN A 99 3.51 -2.29 3.84
CA ASN A 99 3.86 -3.68 4.01
C ASN A 99 5.26 -3.86 4.61
N THR A 100 5.70 -5.10 4.74
CA THR A 100 7.03 -5.46 5.27
C THR A 100 8.19 -4.95 4.41
N HIS A 101 7.93 -4.57 3.14
CA HIS A 101 8.89 -3.96 2.22
C HIS A 101 8.82 -2.42 2.23
N SER A 102 8.08 -1.84 3.17
CA SER A 102 7.84 -0.38 3.27
C SER A 102 7.07 0.20 2.08
N GLU A 103 6.32 -0.61 1.33
CA GLU A 103 5.54 -0.18 0.17
C GLU A 103 4.13 0.23 0.59
N THR A 104 3.62 1.30 -0.04
CA THR A 104 2.24 1.78 0.11
C THR A 104 1.35 1.31 -1.04
N ALA A 105 0.03 1.46 -0.87
CA ALA A 105 -0.93 1.16 -1.94
C ALA A 105 -0.65 1.99 -3.20
N LEU A 106 -0.33 3.29 -3.06
CA LEU A 106 -0.05 4.15 -4.21
C LEU A 106 1.21 3.71 -4.96
N MET A 107 2.25 3.25 -4.27
CA MET A 107 3.44 2.67 -4.92
C MET A 107 3.08 1.45 -5.77
N LEU A 108 2.36 0.49 -5.19
CA LEU A 108 2.05 -0.77 -5.86
C LEU A 108 1.09 -0.60 -7.05
N VAL A 109 0.08 0.27 -6.95
CA VAL A 109 -0.79 0.58 -8.10
C VAL A 109 -0.04 1.34 -9.19
N SER A 110 0.94 2.18 -8.81
CA SER A 110 1.81 2.91 -9.74
C SER A 110 2.72 1.96 -10.52
N LEU A 111 3.31 0.97 -9.85
CA LEU A 111 4.15 -0.05 -10.50
C LEU A 111 3.36 -0.88 -11.51
N ARG A 112 2.10 -1.20 -11.19
CA ARG A 112 1.25 -2.08 -12.01
C ARG A 112 0.46 -1.36 -13.07
N GLY A 113 0.49 -0.02 -13.12
CA GLY A 113 -0.22 0.77 -14.12
C GLY A 113 -1.73 0.87 -13.90
N HIS A 114 -2.21 0.69 -12.66
CA HIS A 114 -3.63 0.83 -12.33
C HIS A 114 -4.03 2.31 -12.22
N THR A 115 -4.06 3.04 -13.34
CA THR A 115 -4.26 4.48 -13.38
C THR A 115 -5.50 4.96 -12.64
N GLN A 116 -6.63 4.25 -12.75
CA GLN A 116 -7.87 4.65 -12.08
C GLN A 116 -7.77 4.51 -10.54
N LEU A 117 -7.07 3.49 -10.07
CA LEU A 117 -6.82 3.29 -8.64
C LEU A 117 -5.80 4.31 -8.11
N ALA A 118 -4.78 4.67 -8.91
CA ALA A 118 -3.85 5.74 -8.56
C ALA A 118 -4.60 7.08 -8.43
N LYS A 119 -5.47 7.43 -9.38
CA LYS A 119 -6.33 8.62 -9.31
C LYS A 119 -7.21 8.62 -8.06
N LEU A 120 -7.81 7.47 -7.72
CA LEU A 120 -8.62 7.32 -6.51
C LEU A 120 -7.78 7.59 -5.25
N LEU A 121 -6.60 6.99 -5.13
CA LEU A 121 -5.73 7.16 -3.96
C LEU A 121 -5.26 8.62 -3.82
N VAL A 122 -4.86 9.24 -4.91
CA VAL A 122 -4.45 10.66 -4.96
C VAL A 122 -5.61 11.57 -4.56
N SER A 123 -6.81 11.38 -5.11
CA SER A 123 -8.00 12.16 -4.75
C SER A 123 -8.39 12.02 -3.27
N ARG A 124 -7.94 10.95 -2.62
CA ARG A 124 -8.12 10.68 -1.19
C ARG A 124 -6.90 11.07 -0.36
N GLN A 125 -5.99 11.87 -0.91
CA GLN A 125 -4.81 12.40 -0.21
C GLN A 125 -3.84 11.31 0.27
N ALA A 126 -3.65 10.25 -0.51
CA ALA A 126 -2.53 9.33 -0.28
C ALA A 126 -1.20 10.07 -0.45
N ASP A 127 -0.22 9.75 0.40
CA ASP A 127 1.10 10.39 0.38
C ASP A 127 1.81 10.13 -0.95
N ILE A 128 2.15 11.21 -1.66
CA ILE A 128 2.87 11.20 -2.92
C ILE A 128 4.38 11.29 -2.66
N ASN A 129 4.75 12.12 -1.71
CA ASN A 129 6.14 12.38 -1.35
C ASN A 129 6.46 11.85 0.04
N HIS A 130 7.51 11.07 0.16
CA HIS A 130 8.08 10.62 1.43
C HIS A 130 9.56 10.26 1.23
N PRO A 131 10.37 10.20 2.28
CA PRO A 131 11.78 9.82 2.16
C PRO A 131 11.94 8.40 1.60
N GLY A 132 12.91 8.23 0.71
CA GLY A 132 13.24 6.96 0.08
C GLY A 132 12.42 6.68 -1.19
N TRP A 133 12.02 5.42 -1.42
CA TRP A 133 11.23 5.06 -2.59
C TRP A 133 9.88 5.76 -2.59
N THR A 134 9.53 6.44 -3.69
CA THR A 134 8.26 7.16 -3.87
C THR A 134 7.37 6.50 -4.92
N PRO A 135 6.06 6.80 -4.96
CA PRO A 135 5.17 6.35 -6.05
C PRO A 135 5.71 6.69 -7.45
N LEU A 136 6.42 7.82 -7.60
CA LEU A 136 7.01 8.23 -8.87
C LEU A 136 8.13 7.28 -9.33
N HIS A 137 8.96 6.77 -8.42
CA HIS A 137 9.94 5.72 -8.74
C HIS A 137 9.26 4.46 -9.28
N TYR A 138 8.15 4.05 -8.65
CA TYR A 138 7.39 2.85 -9.03
C TYR A 138 6.70 3.02 -10.36
N ALA A 139 6.07 4.19 -10.62
CA ALA A 139 5.47 4.52 -11.92
C ALA A 139 6.53 4.56 -13.03
N ALA A 140 7.69 5.14 -12.75
CA ALA A 140 8.83 5.20 -13.66
C ALA A 140 9.39 3.80 -13.98
N THR A 141 9.52 2.94 -12.97
CA THR A 141 9.92 1.53 -13.13
C THR A 141 8.96 0.76 -14.02
N GLY A 142 7.65 0.94 -13.83
CA GLY A 142 6.62 0.32 -14.66
C GLY A 142 6.48 0.96 -16.05
N GLY A 143 7.04 2.15 -16.28
CA GLY A 143 6.91 2.89 -17.54
C GLY A 143 5.51 3.45 -17.78
N HIS A 144 4.74 3.74 -16.71
CA HIS A 144 3.34 4.16 -16.77
C HIS A 144 3.20 5.68 -16.89
N VAL A 145 3.31 6.18 -18.12
CA VAL A 145 3.34 7.62 -18.46
C VAL A 145 2.17 8.40 -17.85
N GLU A 146 0.95 7.86 -17.89
CA GLU A 146 -0.23 8.54 -17.32
C GLU A 146 -0.15 8.70 -15.80
N ILE A 147 0.45 7.72 -15.10
CA ILE A 147 0.62 7.81 -13.65
C ILE A 147 1.79 8.73 -13.29
N ILE A 148 2.87 8.71 -14.08
CA ILE A 148 3.98 9.66 -13.94
C ILE A 148 3.44 11.08 -14.03
N GLN A 149 2.67 11.40 -15.10
CA GLN A 149 2.08 12.71 -15.26
C GLN A 149 1.15 13.08 -14.09
N LEU A 150 0.25 12.17 -13.71
CA LEU A 150 -0.65 12.38 -12.56
C LEU A 150 0.13 12.75 -11.30
N LEU A 151 1.22 12.04 -11.01
CA LEU A 151 2.02 12.29 -9.79
C LEU A 151 2.78 13.61 -9.87
N LEU A 152 3.29 13.98 -11.04
CA LEU A 152 3.96 15.28 -11.27
C LEU A 152 2.96 16.44 -11.15
N ASP A 153 1.77 16.32 -11.74
CA ASP A 153 0.68 17.30 -11.62
C ASP A 153 0.29 17.55 -10.16
N GLU A 154 0.44 16.53 -9.31
CA GLU A 154 0.18 16.57 -7.86
C GLU A 154 1.46 16.83 -7.04
N SER A 155 2.46 17.45 -7.65
CA SER A 155 3.70 17.91 -7.03
C SER A 155 4.61 16.81 -6.47
N ALA A 156 4.67 15.65 -7.14
CA ALA A 156 5.71 14.67 -6.85
C ALA A 156 7.10 15.28 -7.08
N TYR A 157 8.05 15.02 -6.18
CA TYR A 157 9.42 15.46 -6.36
C TYR A 157 10.06 14.66 -7.50
N ILE A 158 10.32 15.34 -8.64
CA ILE A 158 10.77 14.70 -9.88
C ILE A 158 12.12 13.99 -9.70
N ASP A 159 13.04 14.59 -8.93
CA ASP A 159 14.36 14.02 -8.62
C ASP A 159 14.42 13.46 -7.19
N ALA A 160 13.29 12.92 -6.69
CA ALA A 160 13.29 12.25 -5.40
C ALA A 160 14.38 11.18 -5.36
N GLU A 161 15.10 11.10 -4.23
CA GLU A 161 16.16 10.11 -4.04
C GLU A 161 15.65 8.91 -3.25
N SER A 162 15.86 7.71 -3.80
CA SER A 162 15.70 6.44 -3.09
C SER A 162 16.83 6.26 -2.06
N PRO A 163 16.78 5.24 -1.17
CA PRO A 163 17.83 5.02 -0.16
C PRO A 163 19.26 4.90 -0.70
N ASN A 164 19.42 4.53 -1.96
CA ASN A 164 20.72 4.46 -2.64
C ASN A 164 20.99 5.65 -3.58
N GLY A 165 20.17 6.72 -3.48
CA GLY A 165 20.30 7.93 -4.30
C GLY A 165 19.82 7.77 -5.74
N SER A 166 19.11 6.68 -6.09
CA SER A 166 18.54 6.55 -7.44
C SER A 166 17.30 7.41 -7.59
N THR A 167 17.16 8.08 -8.76
CA THR A 167 16.04 8.94 -9.10
C THR A 167 14.97 8.21 -9.93
N PRO A 168 13.73 8.75 -10.05
CA PRO A 168 12.72 8.22 -10.95
C PRO A 168 13.21 8.10 -12.41
N LEU A 169 14.00 9.06 -12.89
CA LEU A 169 14.57 9.02 -14.23
C LEU A 169 15.51 7.81 -14.41
N MET A 170 16.35 7.50 -13.42
CA MET A 170 17.20 6.31 -13.43
C MET A 170 16.37 5.02 -13.52
N MET A 171 15.26 4.96 -12.79
CA MET A 171 14.34 3.81 -12.81
C MET A 171 13.64 3.67 -14.16
N ALA A 172 13.16 4.79 -14.75
CA ALA A 172 12.59 4.80 -16.09
C ALA A 172 13.59 4.35 -17.14
N ALA A 173 14.84 4.81 -17.05
CA ALA A 173 15.91 4.53 -17.97
C ALA A 173 16.28 3.02 -18.01
N ARG A 174 16.27 2.35 -16.86
CA ARG A 174 16.65 0.93 -16.76
C ARG A 174 15.49 -0.01 -17.01
N TYR A 175 14.34 0.25 -16.41
CA TYR A 175 13.20 -0.68 -16.32
C TYR A 175 11.97 -0.22 -17.08
N GLY A 176 11.76 1.09 -17.20
CA GLY A 176 10.61 1.71 -17.83
C GLY A 176 10.63 1.61 -19.37
N ASN A 177 10.23 2.64 -20.03
CA ASN A 177 10.23 2.75 -21.49
C ASN A 177 10.66 4.15 -21.97
N ALA A 178 10.95 4.29 -23.26
CA ALA A 178 11.41 5.55 -23.82
C ALA A 178 10.43 6.71 -23.61
N LYS A 179 9.11 6.45 -23.57
CA LYS A 179 8.10 7.50 -23.34
C LYS A 179 8.16 8.03 -21.91
N SER A 180 8.40 7.16 -20.92
CA SER A 180 8.55 7.59 -19.53
C SER A 180 9.85 8.37 -19.31
N VAL A 181 10.94 7.97 -19.97
CA VAL A 181 12.21 8.74 -19.97
C VAL A 181 11.98 10.11 -20.60
N GLN A 182 11.37 10.16 -21.80
CA GLN A 182 11.11 11.42 -22.48
C GLN A 182 10.21 12.35 -21.67
N LEU A 183 9.16 11.80 -21.04
CA LEU A 183 8.28 12.61 -20.18
C LEU A 183 9.06 13.23 -19.01
N LEU A 184 9.82 12.42 -18.26
CA LEU A 184 10.58 12.92 -17.12
C LEU A 184 11.61 13.99 -17.55
N LEU A 185 12.29 13.82 -18.70
CA LEU A 185 13.19 14.82 -19.23
C LEU A 185 12.45 16.11 -19.62
N ASN A 186 11.29 16.00 -20.26
CA ASN A 186 10.47 17.16 -20.65
C ASN A 186 9.94 17.94 -19.44
N GLU A 187 9.66 17.25 -18.33
CA GLU A 187 9.21 17.84 -17.06
C GLU A 187 10.39 18.35 -16.21
N GLY A 188 11.62 18.26 -16.71
CA GLY A 188 12.80 18.85 -16.11
C GLY A 188 13.56 17.97 -15.11
N ALA A 189 13.44 16.65 -15.22
CA ALA A 189 14.27 15.74 -14.42
C ALA A 189 15.76 15.95 -14.73
N ASP A 190 16.58 16.03 -13.68
CA ASP A 190 18.02 16.21 -13.81
C ASP A 190 18.70 14.87 -14.18
N PHE A 191 19.18 14.78 -15.43
CA PHE A 191 19.83 13.59 -15.95
C PHE A 191 21.29 13.44 -15.52
N GLU A 192 21.90 14.50 -14.94
CA GLU A 192 23.27 14.49 -14.45
C GLU A 192 23.39 13.99 -12.99
N VAL A 193 22.27 13.86 -12.27
CA VAL A 193 22.25 13.30 -10.90
C VAL A 193 22.96 11.96 -10.87
N LYS A 194 23.81 11.77 -9.85
CA LYS A 194 24.52 10.52 -9.60
C LYS A 194 24.03 9.88 -8.32
N ASN A 195 23.73 8.59 -8.39
CA ASN A 195 23.41 7.81 -7.19
C ASN A 195 24.68 7.56 -6.34
N GLN A 196 24.54 6.86 -5.22
CA GLN A 196 25.66 6.58 -4.30
C GLN A 196 26.80 5.76 -4.92
N LEU A 197 26.56 5.10 -6.07
CA LEU A 197 27.59 4.39 -6.84
C LEU A 197 28.22 5.27 -7.93
N GLY A 198 27.82 6.54 -8.02
CA GLY A 198 28.29 7.47 -9.05
C GLY A 198 27.64 7.25 -10.42
N LEU A 199 26.57 6.45 -10.52
CA LEU A 199 25.87 6.13 -11.76
C LEU A 199 24.80 7.16 -12.08
N THR A 200 24.71 7.56 -13.35
CA THR A 200 23.70 8.46 -13.91
C THR A 200 22.52 7.69 -14.53
N ALA A 201 21.47 8.40 -14.97
CA ALA A 201 20.37 7.79 -15.74
C ALA A 201 20.86 7.11 -17.03
N LEU A 202 21.88 7.67 -17.69
CA LEU A 202 22.50 7.06 -18.89
C LEU A 202 23.17 5.73 -18.56
N ASP A 203 23.86 5.64 -17.42
CA ASP A 203 24.47 4.39 -16.98
C ASP A 203 23.41 3.32 -16.70
N PHE A 204 22.31 3.69 -16.07
CA PHE A 204 21.15 2.82 -15.85
C PHE A 204 20.54 2.32 -17.16
N ALA A 205 20.42 3.20 -18.17
CA ALA A 205 19.93 2.80 -19.49
C ALA A 205 20.87 1.79 -20.18
N LYS A 206 22.20 2.00 -20.08
CA LYS A 206 23.23 1.08 -20.61
C LYS A 206 23.17 -0.28 -19.90
N GLU A 207 23.11 -0.30 -18.58
CA GLU A 207 22.97 -1.54 -17.81
C GLU A 207 21.66 -2.28 -18.14
N GLY A 208 20.56 -1.55 -18.34
CA GLY A 208 19.27 -2.08 -18.74
C GLY A 208 19.20 -2.52 -20.20
N LYS A 209 20.25 -2.24 -21.01
CA LYS A 209 20.31 -2.49 -22.47
C LYS A 209 19.12 -1.85 -23.20
N ARG A 210 18.88 -0.56 -22.93
CA ARG A 210 17.72 0.20 -23.41
C ARG A 210 18.14 1.22 -24.48
N PRO A 211 18.29 0.83 -25.76
CA PRO A 211 18.86 1.69 -26.80
C PRO A 211 18.10 2.99 -27.00
N ASP A 212 16.75 2.96 -26.91
CA ASP A 212 15.95 4.17 -27.06
C ASP A 212 16.15 5.16 -25.92
N ALA A 213 16.26 4.66 -24.66
CA ALA A 213 16.56 5.50 -23.50
C ALA A 213 17.98 6.05 -23.57
N ILE A 214 18.97 5.25 -24.02
CA ILE A 214 20.35 5.71 -24.24
C ILE A 214 20.35 6.87 -25.22
N LYS A 215 19.71 6.73 -26.38
CA LYS A 215 19.65 7.79 -27.39
C LYS A 215 19.04 9.08 -26.84
N LEU A 216 17.96 8.99 -26.06
CA LEU A 216 17.32 10.17 -25.46
C LEU A 216 18.26 10.87 -24.47
N LEU A 217 18.93 10.12 -23.61
CA LEU A 217 19.83 10.63 -22.58
C LEU A 217 21.18 11.13 -23.12
N GLU A 218 21.62 10.70 -24.31
CA GLU A 218 22.81 11.23 -24.99
C GLU A 218 22.52 12.54 -25.72
N THR A 219 21.24 12.87 -25.94
CA THR A 219 20.82 14.08 -26.67
C THR A 219 20.12 15.11 -25.76
N ALA A 220 19.95 14.81 -24.46
CA ALA A 220 19.40 15.70 -23.44
C ALA A 220 20.47 16.67 -22.97
#